data_0c1a653003c8863da0e2b8fc4f1e2ba9
#
_entry.id   0c1a653003c8863da0e2b8fc4f1e2ba9
#
_cell.length_a   1.000
_cell.length_b   1.000
_cell.length_c   1.000
_cell.angle_alpha   90.00
_cell.angle_beta   90.00
_cell.angle_gamma   90.00
#
_symmetry.space_group_name_H-M   'P 1'
#
loop_
_entity.id
_entity.type
_entity.pdbx_description
1 polymer ?
#
loop_
_entity_poly.entity_id
_entity_poly.type
_entity_poly.pdbx_seq_one_letter_code
_entity_poly.pdbx_strand_id
1 'polypeptide(L)'
;MKKRLVILAALFATVCLAGCKGEEEQAPQIVTSEPSIQVINDTPAISIEQEEEADDGSHEGMYRSELTNEWIPEELKDQRPIAAMVDNEKTALPHYGVSQADVVYEMTNSLANDGITRLMVLVKDYEKIDQLGSIRSTRPTNLVIAPEWNAIVCHDGGPFYIDDYLAKPFVDNFSGEFSRVDNGKSREFTEYICTGDMEKLFGKSNVSKTYNEYHKEGPHFQFVSKDDEINDLSSAPGVKDCTKVELPYKHNSSKLEYDEATQRYLYSEYGQKHTDPGNNDEQLGFTNVLIQNCRYVKFDDNGYMMFHAIDYNRDGWYITQGKAIHVTWSKEDEVTPTRYFDDDDNEIVLNTGKTYIALVPDDKWSGLVVE
;
A
#
# COMPACT_ATOMS: atom_id res chain seq x y z
N MET A 1 54.58 29.48 -33.31
CA MET A 1 55.14 29.21 -34.65
C MET A 1 54.35 28.03 -35.27
N LYS A 2 53.90 28.33 -36.52
CA LYS A 2 53.41 27.41 -37.55
C LYS A 2 52.12 26.70 -37.40
N LYS A 3 51.08 27.30 -37.96
CA LYS A 3 49.92 26.80 -38.66
C LYS A 3 50.24 25.63 -39.60
N ARG A 4 49.36 24.64 -39.73
CA ARG A 4 49.05 24.11 -41.07
C ARG A 4 47.59 23.61 -41.08
N LEU A 5 46.83 24.33 -41.86
CA LEU A 5 45.54 24.08 -42.49
C LEU A 5 45.78 23.13 -43.68
N VAL A 6 44.94 22.12 -43.88
CA VAL A 6 44.77 21.48 -45.19
C VAL A 6 43.28 21.26 -45.42
N ILE A 7 42.83 21.91 -46.49
CA ILE A 7 41.52 21.85 -47.15
C ILE A 7 41.64 20.89 -48.34
N LEU A 8 40.50 20.41 -48.80
CA LEU A 8 40.13 19.78 -50.09
C LEU A 8 39.88 18.28 -50.02
N ALA A 9 38.91 17.72 -50.72
CA ALA A 9 38.00 18.20 -51.78
C ALA A 9 36.80 17.28 -51.90
N ALA A 10 35.69 17.82 -52.35
CA ALA A 10 34.50 17.13 -52.80
C ALA A 10 34.76 16.34 -54.10
N LEU A 11 34.13 15.20 -54.24
CA LEU A 11 33.89 14.58 -55.54
C LEU A 11 32.43 14.12 -55.63
N PHE A 12 31.71 14.80 -56.51
CA PHE A 12 30.42 14.39 -57.07
C PHE A 12 30.58 13.18 -57.98
N ALA A 13 29.77 12.17 -57.81
CA ALA A 13 29.47 11.20 -58.85
C ALA A 13 27.98 10.88 -58.82
N THR A 14 27.31 11.41 -59.82
CA THR A 14 25.93 11.12 -60.21
C THR A 14 25.94 9.84 -61.05
N VAL A 15 25.20 8.79 -60.70
CA VAL A 15 24.82 7.77 -61.66
C VAL A 15 23.40 7.30 -61.34
N CYS A 16 22.66 7.20 -62.43
CA CYS A 16 21.27 6.99 -62.72
C CYS A 16 20.52 5.86 -62.03
N LEU A 17 19.28 6.15 -61.81
CA LEU A 17 18.01 5.40 -61.79
C LEU A 17 18.07 3.95 -62.35
N ALA A 18 17.67 3.00 -61.49
CA ALA A 18 16.85 1.88 -61.84
C ALA A 18 15.98 1.52 -60.66
N GLY A 19 14.67 1.59 -60.85
CA GLY A 19 13.67 1.35 -59.79
C GLY A 19 13.59 -0.12 -59.41
N CYS A 20 13.49 -0.33 -58.10
CA CYS A 20 12.79 -1.48 -57.50
C CYS A 20 11.90 -0.96 -56.39
N LYS A 21 10.62 -1.24 -56.49
CA LYS A 21 9.64 -1.10 -55.43
C LYS A 21 10.09 -1.96 -54.27
N GLY A 22 10.54 -1.35 -53.19
CA GLY A 22 10.65 -1.96 -51.89
C GLY A 22 9.43 -1.51 -51.07
N GLU A 23 8.66 -2.45 -50.61
CA GLU A 23 7.57 -2.24 -49.68
C GLU A 23 8.13 -1.64 -48.41
N GLU A 24 7.59 -0.48 -48.00
CA GLU A 24 7.78 0.05 -46.68
C GLU A 24 7.08 -0.87 -45.68
N GLU A 25 7.87 -1.53 -44.86
CA GLU A 25 7.38 -2.24 -43.69
C GLU A 25 6.84 -1.21 -42.68
N GLN A 26 5.52 -1.01 -42.67
CA GLN A 26 4.81 -0.22 -41.66
C GLN A 26 4.98 -0.91 -40.32
N ALA A 27 5.53 -0.18 -39.34
CA ALA A 27 5.48 -0.56 -37.93
C ALA A 27 4.03 -0.88 -37.52
N PRO A 28 3.80 -1.89 -36.69
CA PRO A 28 2.45 -2.26 -36.29
C PRO A 28 1.81 -1.11 -35.54
N GLN A 29 0.77 -0.54 -36.12
CA GLN A 29 -0.14 0.33 -35.39
C GLN A 29 -0.86 -0.50 -34.34
N ILE A 30 -0.65 -0.15 -33.08
CA ILE A 30 -1.47 -0.64 -31.97
C ILE A 30 -2.88 -0.07 -32.20
N VAL A 31 -3.78 -0.91 -32.67
CA VAL A 31 -5.21 -0.59 -32.70
C VAL A 31 -5.70 -0.68 -31.25
N THR A 32 -5.76 0.46 -30.57
CA THR A 32 -6.52 0.59 -29.34
C THR A 32 -7.99 0.56 -29.71
N SER A 33 -8.59 -0.62 -29.74
CA SER A 33 -10.03 -0.75 -29.67
C SER A 33 -10.40 -0.54 -28.19
N GLU A 34 -10.84 0.67 -27.86
CA GLU A 34 -11.58 0.90 -26.62
C GLU A 34 -12.84 0.04 -26.65
N PRO A 35 -13.05 -0.86 -25.69
CA PRO A 35 -14.35 -1.47 -25.55
C PRO A 35 -15.29 -0.37 -25.02
N SER A 36 -16.26 0.05 -25.83
CA SER A 36 -17.37 0.86 -25.36
C SER A 36 -18.23 0.00 -24.43
N ILE A 37 -17.92 0.07 -23.13
CA ILE A 37 -18.79 -0.49 -22.09
C ILE A 37 -19.94 0.50 -21.96
N GLN A 38 -21.14 0.07 -22.34
CA GLN A 38 -22.36 0.73 -21.92
C GLN A 38 -22.46 0.56 -20.40
N VAL A 39 -22.20 1.64 -19.68
CA VAL A 39 -22.46 1.71 -18.24
C VAL A 39 -23.97 1.65 -18.07
N ILE A 40 -24.48 0.50 -17.66
CA ILE A 40 -25.85 0.38 -17.17
C ILE A 40 -25.79 0.96 -15.75
N ASN A 41 -26.07 2.27 -15.66
CA ASN A 41 -26.30 2.96 -14.40
C ASN A 41 -27.70 2.61 -13.90
N ASP A 42 -27.85 1.46 -13.26
CA ASP A 42 -28.99 1.14 -12.40
C ASP A 42 -28.53 0.21 -11.27
N THR A 43 -27.58 0.69 -10.47
CA THR A 43 -27.42 0.18 -9.11
C THR A 43 -27.96 1.25 -8.19
N PRO A 44 -29.03 0.98 -7.43
CA PRO A 44 -29.44 1.92 -6.40
C PRO A 44 -28.27 2.05 -5.42
N ALA A 45 -27.77 3.28 -5.26
CA ALA A 45 -26.91 3.60 -4.15
C ALA A 45 -27.70 3.29 -2.86
N ILE A 46 -27.44 2.16 -2.25
CA ILE A 46 -27.88 1.88 -0.88
C ILE A 46 -26.96 2.76 -0.02
N SER A 47 -27.41 4.00 0.23
CA SER A 47 -26.88 4.77 1.32
C SER A 47 -27.35 4.06 2.58
N ILE A 48 -26.51 3.21 3.16
CA ILE A 48 -26.66 2.81 4.54
C ILE A 48 -26.29 4.08 5.31
N GLU A 49 -27.30 4.86 5.70
CA GLU A 49 -27.15 5.86 6.75
C GLU A 49 -26.70 5.06 7.99
N GLN A 50 -25.40 5.09 8.29
CA GLN A 50 -24.93 4.66 9.59
C GLN A 50 -25.63 5.59 10.60
N GLU A 51 -26.57 5.05 11.38
CA GLU A 51 -27.06 5.73 12.56
C GLU A 51 -25.85 5.87 13.48
N GLU A 52 -25.24 7.08 13.52
CA GLU A 52 -24.28 7.42 14.55
C GLU A 52 -25.00 7.25 15.88
N GLU A 53 -24.59 6.23 16.66
CA GLU A 53 -25.02 6.13 18.05
C GLU A 53 -24.65 7.45 18.75
N ALA A 54 -25.62 8.08 19.38
CA ALA A 54 -25.36 9.28 20.16
C ALA A 54 -24.36 8.90 21.26
N ASP A 55 -23.17 9.51 21.23
CA ASP A 55 -22.15 9.34 22.25
C ASP A 55 -22.79 9.54 23.64
N ASP A 56 -22.64 8.56 24.51
CA ASP A 56 -23.12 8.63 25.90
C ASP A 56 -22.29 9.58 26.78
N GLY A 57 -21.34 10.30 26.18
CA GLY A 57 -20.38 11.22 26.81
C GLY A 57 -19.10 10.53 27.30
N SER A 58 -18.93 9.22 27.03
CA SER A 58 -17.69 8.49 27.39
C SER A 58 -16.51 8.85 26.49
N HIS A 59 -16.78 9.39 25.28
CA HIS A 59 -15.78 9.74 24.27
C HIS A 59 -15.75 11.24 23.93
N GLU A 60 -16.08 12.11 24.89
CA GLU A 60 -16.03 13.56 24.70
C GLU A 60 -14.63 14.00 24.22
N GLY A 61 -14.55 14.73 23.10
CA GLY A 61 -13.31 15.19 22.48
C GLY A 61 -12.57 14.10 21.65
N MET A 62 -13.25 13.03 21.33
CA MET A 62 -12.74 11.94 20.47
C MET A 62 -13.64 11.75 19.24
N TYR A 63 -13.10 11.12 18.21
CA TYR A 63 -13.85 10.67 17.03
C TYR A 63 -13.37 9.28 16.61
N ARG A 64 -14.17 8.58 15.83
CA ARG A 64 -13.79 7.27 15.29
C ARG A 64 -12.82 7.44 14.13
N SER A 65 -11.64 6.82 14.25
CA SER A 65 -10.63 6.83 13.20
C SER A 65 -11.14 6.16 11.93
N GLU A 66 -10.99 6.81 10.80
CA GLU A 66 -11.33 6.28 9.48
C GLU A 66 -10.41 5.12 9.05
N LEU A 67 -9.28 4.90 9.76
CA LEU A 67 -8.34 3.80 9.49
C LEU A 67 -8.63 2.55 10.32
N THR A 68 -9.09 2.73 11.57
CA THR A 68 -9.21 1.62 12.54
C THR A 68 -10.57 1.55 13.22
N ASN A 69 -11.41 2.57 13.09
CA ASN A 69 -12.65 2.74 13.87
C ASN A 69 -12.43 2.85 15.38
N GLU A 70 -11.19 2.97 15.85
CA GLU A 70 -10.88 3.23 17.25
C GLU A 70 -11.14 4.70 17.60
N TRP A 71 -11.48 4.96 18.87
CA TRP A 71 -11.65 6.32 19.37
C TRP A 71 -10.28 6.99 19.52
N ILE A 72 -10.08 8.07 18.78
CA ILE A 72 -8.85 8.87 18.80
C ILE A 72 -9.18 10.36 19.00
N PRO A 73 -8.23 11.21 19.44
CA PRO A 73 -8.50 12.62 19.69
C PRO A 73 -9.10 13.36 18.50
N GLU A 74 -10.16 14.14 18.72
CA GLU A 74 -10.87 14.95 17.71
C GLU A 74 -9.93 15.89 16.92
N GLU A 75 -8.84 16.35 17.55
CA GLU A 75 -7.82 17.18 16.90
C GLU A 75 -7.13 16.52 15.72
N LEU A 76 -7.17 15.18 15.63
CA LEU A 76 -6.60 14.42 14.52
C LEU A 76 -7.57 14.24 13.35
N LYS A 77 -8.84 14.62 13.49
CA LYS A 77 -9.90 14.34 12.50
C LYS A 77 -9.50 14.76 11.08
N ASP A 78 -9.02 15.97 10.94
CA ASP A 78 -8.63 16.51 9.65
C ASP A 78 -7.18 16.19 9.27
N GLN A 79 -6.40 15.56 10.16
CA GLN A 79 -5.00 15.23 9.90
C GLN A 79 -4.89 14.12 8.88
N ARG A 80 -4.05 14.30 7.86
CA ARG A 80 -3.70 13.26 6.89
C ARG A 80 -2.82 12.21 7.55
N PRO A 81 -3.02 10.92 7.28
CA PRO A 81 -2.07 9.90 7.69
C PRO A 81 -0.78 10.01 6.88
N ILE A 82 0.30 9.49 7.43
CA ILE A 82 1.51 9.20 6.64
C ILE A 82 1.48 7.76 6.13
N ALA A 83 2.09 7.53 4.96
CA ALA A 83 2.37 6.21 4.39
C ALA A 83 3.88 6.01 4.35
N ALA A 84 4.45 5.37 5.36
CA ALA A 84 5.88 5.15 5.50
C ALA A 84 6.33 3.88 4.78
N MET A 85 7.36 4.00 3.92
CA MET A 85 7.97 2.86 3.22
C MET A 85 9.01 2.20 4.12
N VAL A 86 8.64 1.12 4.80
CA VAL A 86 9.53 0.40 5.72
C VAL A 86 10.19 -0.79 5.03
N ASP A 87 11.52 -0.89 5.19
CA ASP A 87 12.30 -1.97 4.61
C ASP A 87 11.99 -3.29 5.32
N ASN A 88 11.66 -4.33 4.56
CA ASN A 88 11.36 -5.65 5.11
C ASN A 88 12.47 -6.68 4.83
N GLU A 89 13.70 -6.22 4.60
CA GLU A 89 14.89 -7.06 4.56
C GLU A 89 15.28 -7.50 5.97
N LYS A 90 15.74 -8.74 6.12
CA LYS A 90 16.14 -9.29 7.43
C LYS A 90 17.13 -8.41 8.18
N THR A 91 18.05 -7.75 7.47
CA THR A 91 19.01 -6.81 8.04
C THR A 91 18.37 -5.57 8.64
N ALA A 92 17.17 -5.18 8.15
CA ALA A 92 16.42 -4.05 8.69
C ALA A 92 15.86 -4.31 10.10
N LEU A 93 15.61 -5.58 10.42
CA LEU A 93 15.02 -5.98 11.71
C LEU A 93 15.94 -5.68 12.91
N PRO A 94 15.38 -5.37 14.10
CA PRO A 94 13.95 -5.18 14.35
C PRO A 94 13.43 -3.88 13.76
N HIS A 95 12.15 -3.84 13.41
CA HIS A 95 11.47 -2.59 13.05
C HIS A 95 11.05 -1.84 14.32
N TYR A 96 10.97 -0.51 14.21
CA TYR A 96 10.50 0.37 15.26
C TYR A 96 9.23 1.08 14.79
N GLY A 97 8.26 1.26 15.68
CA GLY A 97 7.01 1.99 15.43
C GLY A 97 5.97 1.24 14.60
N VAL A 98 6.31 0.10 13.99
CA VAL A 98 5.40 -0.63 13.10
C VAL A 98 4.24 -1.27 13.86
N SER A 99 4.44 -1.67 15.12
CA SER A 99 3.35 -2.18 15.97
C SER A 99 2.29 -1.12 16.31
N GLN A 100 2.61 0.16 16.12
CA GLN A 100 1.70 1.29 16.36
C GLN A 100 0.97 1.75 15.09
N ALA A 101 1.20 1.08 13.97
CA ALA A 101 0.53 1.38 12.70
C ALA A 101 -0.96 1.06 12.73
N ASP A 102 -1.75 1.82 11.98
CA ASP A 102 -3.18 1.61 11.79
C ASP A 102 -3.47 0.57 10.71
N VAL A 103 -2.81 0.74 9.55
CA VAL A 103 -2.91 -0.19 8.41
C VAL A 103 -1.51 -0.51 7.90
N VAL A 104 -1.25 -1.79 7.64
CA VAL A 104 0.02 -2.26 7.06
C VAL A 104 -0.24 -3.00 5.78
N TYR A 105 0.31 -2.49 4.68
CA TYR A 105 0.38 -3.23 3.42
C TYR A 105 1.70 -3.98 3.33
N GLU A 106 1.63 -5.25 2.90
CA GLU A 106 2.82 -6.01 2.51
C GLU A 106 2.71 -6.45 1.05
N MET A 107 3.77 -6.21 0.29
CA MET A 107 3.82 -6.60 -1.11
C MET A 107 5.25 -6.93 -1.54
N THR A 108 5.40 -7.83 -2.51
CA THR A 108 6.71 -8.11 -3.11
C THR A 108 7.24 -6.86 -3.79
N ASN A 109 8.43 -6.42 -3.36
CA ASN A 109 9.09 -5.25 -3.90
C ASN A 109 9.91 -5.56 -5.16
N SER A 110 10.56 -6.74 -5.18
CA SER A 110 11.41 -7.19 -6.27
C SER A 110 11.42 -8.71 -6.36
N LEU A 111 11.61 -9.24 -7.57
CA LEU A 111 11.86 -10.66 -7.81
C LEU A 111 13.28 -11.11 -7.40
N ALA A 112 14.18 -10.15 -7.10
CA ALA A 112 15.48 -10.45 -6.52
C ALA A 112 15.31 -11.09 -5.11
N ASN A 113 16.30 -11.87 -4.69
CA ASN A 113 16.31 -12.52 -3.37
C ASN A 113 15.01 -13.28 -3.08
N ASP A 114 14.53 -14.10 -4.04
CA ASP A 114 13.30 -14.88 -3.93
C ASP A 114 12.02 -14.07 -3.62
N GLY A 115 11.98 -12.81 -4.05
CA GLY A 115 10.80 -11.98 -3.88
C GLY A 115 10.72 -11.29 -2.52
N ILE A 116 11.76 -10.52 -2.18
CA ILE A 116 11.76 -9.67 -1.00
C ILE A 116 10.55 -8.73 -0.96
N THR A 117 9.89 -8.63 0.19
CA THR A 117 8.74 -7.74 0.39
C THR A 117 9.15 -6.36 0.89
N ARG A 118 8.19 -5.45 0.90
CA ARG A 118 8.25 -4.14 1.54
C ARG A 118 6.94 -3.87 2.26
N LEU A 119 7.03 -3.19 3.40
CA LEU A 119 5.85 -2.71 4.10
C LEU A 119 5.57 -1.25 3.70
N MET A 120 4.31 -0.93 3.43
CA MET A 120 3.79 0.42 3.45
C MET A 120 2.93 0.56 4.70
N VAL A 121 3.35 1.41 5.61
CA VAL A 121 2.82 1.52 6.96
C VAL A 121 2.04 2.82 7.07
N LEU A 122 0.73 2.74 7.24
CA LEU A 122 -0.15 3.89 7.43
C LEU A 122 -0.29 4.21 8.91
N VAL A 123 -0.09 5.47 9.25
CA VAL A 123 -0.19 5.97 10.63
C VAL A 123 -0.92 7.31 10.64
N LYS A 124 -2.01 7.38 11.39
CA LYS A 124 -2.77 8.62 11.61
C LYS A 124 -2.11 9.50 12.67
N ASP A 125 -1.84 8.94 13.84
CA ASP A 125 -1.24 9.64 14.97
C ASP A 125 0.28 9.47 15.00
N TYR A 126 0.93 9.90 13.92
CA TYR A 126 2.38 9.70 13.73
C TYR A 126 3.25 10.52 14.68
N GLU A 127 2.71 11.56 15.31
CA GLU A 127 3.47 12.37 16.27
C GLU A 127 3.69 11.67 17.62
N LYS A 128 2.90 10.62 17.91
CA LYS A 128 3.09 9.77 19.11
C LYS A 128 4.17 8.71 18.95
N ILE A 129 4.65 8.46 17.72
CA ILE A 129 5.66 7.45 17.45
C ILE A 129 7.05 8.06 17.57
N ASP A 130 7.83 7.59 18.54
CA ASP A 130 9.18 8.12 18.77
C ASP A 130 10.14 7.82 17.62
N GLN A 131 9.99 6.64 16.99
CA GLN A 131 10.83 6.18 15.90
C GLN A 131 10.07 5.21 15.02
N LEU A 132 10.01 5.45 13.70
CA LEU A 132 9.35 4.58 12.72
C LEU A 132 10.32 4.24 11.59
N GLY A 133 10.51 2.96 11.30
CA GLY A 133 11.32 2.52 10.16
C GLY A 133 12.10 1.21 10.41
N SER A 134 13.13 0.97 9.59
CA SER A 134 13.91 1.90 8.74
C SER A 134 13.19 2.26 7.43
N ILE A 135 13.30 3.53 7.04
CA ILE A 135 12.65 4.08 5.84
C ILE A 135 13.46 3.76 4.59
N ARG A 136 12.77 3.40 3.52
CA ARG A 136 13.37 2.99 2.25
C ARG A 136 12.62 3.56 1.04
N SER A 137 13.12 3.20 -0.13
CA SER A 137 12.61 3.67 -1.41
C SER A 137 11.17 3.24 -1.68
N THR A 138 10.37 4.14 -2.25
CA THR A 138 9.03 3.84 -2.76
C THR A 138 9.07 3.15 -4.13
N ARG A 139 7.92 2.64 -4.56
CA ARG A 139 7.69 2.01 -5.87
C ARG A 139 6.36 2.52 -6.45
N PRO A 140 6.13 2.38 -7.77
CA PRO A 140 4.87 2.83 -8.38
C PRO A 140 3.62 2.31 -7.69
N THR A 141 3.58 1.06 -7.27
CA THR A 141 2.44 0.48 -6.56
C THR A 141 2.05 1.27 -5.30
N ASN A 142 3.05 1.68 -4.50
CA ASN A 142 2.79 2.47 -3.29
C ASN A 142 2.17 3.83 -3.63
N LEU A 143 2.62 4.44 -4.74
CA LEU A 143 2.15 5.75 -5.21
C LEU A 143 0.76 5.67 -5.89
N VAL A 144 0.28 4.48 -6.21
CA VAL A 144 -1.09 4.21 -6.67
C VAL A 144 -2.03 3.92 -5.50
N ILE A 145 -1.53 3.33 -4.41
CA ILE A 145 -2.35 2.97 -3.24
C ILE A 145 -2.44 4.11 -2.23
N ALA A 146 -1.32 4.76 -1.87
CA ALA A 146 -1.33 5.77 -0.81
C ALA A 146 -2.34 6.93 -1.01
N PRO A 147 -2.65 7.39 -2.25
CA PRO A 147 -3.62 8.45 -2.47
C PRO A 147 -5.06 8.10 -2.10
N GLU A 148 -5.46 6.82 -2.06
CA GLU A 148 -6.80 6.44 -1.60
C GLU A 148 -7.07 6.82 -0.15
N TRP A 149 -5.99 6.93 0.64
CA TRP A 149 -5.99 7.39 2.02
C TRP A 149 -5.72 8.90 2.15
N ASN A 150 -5.51 9.58 1.04
CA ASN A 150 -4.95 10.93 1.00
C ASN A 150 -3.66 11.04 1.84
N ALA A 151 -2.91 9.94 1.94
CA ALA A 151 -1.72 9.83 2.78
C ALA A 151 -0.52 10.57 2.20
N ILE A 152 0.37 11.05 3.08
CA ILE A 152 1.65 11.65 2.69
C ILE A 152 2.70 10.54 2.65
N VAL A 153 3.27 10.28 1.47
CA VAL A 153 4.24 9.21 1.27
C VAL A 153 5.59 9.58 1.85
N CYS A 154 6.06 8.83 2.85
CA CYS A 154 7.37 9.01 3.48
C CYS A 154 8.32 7.90 3.00
N HIS A 155 9.38 8.28 2.26
CA HIS A 155 10.30 7.32 1.63
C HIS A 155 11.72 7.87 1.52
N ASP A 156 12.70 7.02 1.22
CA ASP A 156 14.08 7.42 0.89
C ASP A 156 14.39 6.98 -0.55
N GLY A 157 14.16 7.88 -1.50
CA GLY A 157 14.41 7.67 -2.92
C GLY A 157 13.46 6.68 -3.60
N GLY A 158 13.91 6.22 -4.75
CA GLY A 158 13.21 5.27 -5.62
C GLY A 158 13.91 5.17 -6.98
N PRO A 159 13.48 4.26 -7.86
CA PRO A 159 13.99 4.21 -9.22
C PRO A 159 13.48 5.42 -10.02
N PHE A 160 14.24 5.85 -11.05
CA PHE A 160 13.94 7.06 -11.83
C PHE A 160 12.51 7.13 -12.40
N TYR A 161 11.88 6.01 -12.66
CA TYR A 161 10.53 5.95 -13.23
C TYR A 161 9.39 6.21 -12.22
N ILE A 162 9.69 6.46 -10.95
CA ILE A 162 8.67 6.95 -10.00
C ILE A 162 8.36 8.43 -10.19
N ASP A 163 9.19 9.18 -10.90
CA ASP A 163 9.04 10.64 -11.03
C ASP A 163 7.68 11.02 -11.63
N ASP A 164 7.22 10.27 -12.63
CA ASP A 164 5.90 10.48 -13.25
C ASP A 164 4.73 10.25 -12.27
N TYR A 165 4.90 9.34 -11.30
CA TYR A 165 3.92 9.08 -10.25
C TYR A 165 3.98 10.16 -9.16
N LEU A 166 5.17 10.58 -8.76
CA LEU A 166 5.37 11.67 -7.79
C LEU A 166 4.86 13.01 -8.31
N ALA A 167 4.85 13.22 -9.64
CA ALA A 167 4.33 14.43 -10.27
C ALA A 167 2.80 14.50 -10.33
N LYS A 168 2.08 13.45 -9.91
CA LYS A 168 0.62 13.46 -9.90
C LYS A 168 0.10 14.44 -8.84
N PRO A 169 -0.95 15.23 -9.13
CA PRO A 169 -1.40 16.29 -8.25
C PRO A 169 -1.99 15.81 -6.92
N PHE A 170 -2.34 14.53 -6.83
CA PHE A 170 -2.87 13.88 -5.64
C PHE A 170 -1.79 13.13 -4.82
N VAL A 171 -0.51 13.20 -5.22
CA VAL A 171 0.60 12.56 -4.52
C VAL A 171 1.44 13.60 -3.82
N ASP A 172 1.34 13.65 -2.51
CA ASP A 172 2.27 14.40 -1.65
C ASP A 172 3.29 13.44 -1.03
N ASN A 173 4.55 13.87 -0.96
CA ASN A 173 5.60 13.01 -0.41
C ASN A 173 6.70 13.80 0.30
N PHE A 174 7.41 13.09 1.17
CA PHE A 174 8.71 13.47 1.71
C PHE A 174 9.73 12.40 1.38
N SER A 175 10.82 12.79 0.73
CA SER A 175 11.86 11.86 0.29
C SER A 175 13.18 12.16 0.98
N GLY A 176 13.61 11.27 1.87
CA GLY A 176 14.81 11.49 2.68
C GLY A 176 14.63 12.64 3.69
N GLU A 177 15.73 13.19 4.20
CA GLU A 177 15.76 14.23 5.23
C GLU A 177 15.18 13.82 6.58
N PHE A 178 14.87 12.53 6.78
CA PHE A 178 14.52 11.96 8.07
C PHE A 178 15.79 11.73 8.92
N SER A 179 15.59 11.49 10.20
CA SER A 179 16.67 11.26 11.14
C SER A 179 17.47 10.00 10.83
N ARG A 180 18.79 10.05 11.05
CA ARG A 180 19.68 8.90 10.96
C ARG A 180 20.04 8.41 12.35
N VAL A 181 19.67 7.17 12.65
CA VAL A 181 19.95 6.51 13.94
C VAL A 181 21.14 5.57 13.77
N ASP A 182 22.16 5.77 14.59
CA ASP A 182 23.30 4.83 14.62
C ASP A 182 22.86 3.53 15.32
N ASN A 183 22.65 2.50 14.53
CA ASN A 183 22.21 1.17 14.98
C ASN A 183 23.23 0.08 14.62
N GLY A 184 24.44 0.47 14.22
CA GLY A 184 25.53 -0.46 13.84
C GLY A 184 25.33 -1.12 12.46
N LYS A 185 24.31 -0.75 11.70
CA LYS A 185 24.02 -1.29 10.35
C LYS A 185 24.56 -0.36 9.27
N SER A 186 24.54 -0.84 8.01
CA SER A 186 24.90 0.02 6.87
C SER A 186 23.91 1.20 6.73
N ARG A 187 24.40 2.31 6.13
CA ARG A 187 23.65 3.59 6.02
C ARG A 187 22.22 3.43 5.52
N GLU A 188 21.97 2.48 4.65
CA GLU A 188 20.67 2.22 4.08
C GLU A 188 19.60 1.73 5.08
N PHE A 189 20.00 1.22 6.24
CA PHE A 189 19.12 0.75 7.32
C PHE A 189 19.09 1.68 8.54
N THR A 190 19.57 2.92 8.41
CA THR A 190 19.70 3.85 9.54
C THR A 190 18.73 5.03 9.48
N GLU A 191 17.90 5.15 8.46
CA GLU A 191 16.94 6.24 8.34
C GLU A 191 15.60 5.89 8.97
N TYR A 192 15.12 6.77 9.83
CA TYR A 192 13.87 6.61 10.56
C TYR A 192 13.12 7.94 10.61
N ILE A 193 11.80 7.90 10.62
CA ILE A 193 11.00 9.04 11.03
C ILE A 193 11.06 9.08 12.55
N CYS A 194 11.68 10.12 13.12
CA CYS A 194 11.78 10.31 14.56
C CYS A 194 10.95 11.50 15.00
N THR A 195 10.69 11.58 16.30
CA THR A 195 9.98 12.71 16.92
C THR A 195 10.47 14.06 16.39
N GLY A 196 9.55 14.88 15.86
CA GLY A 196 9.82 16.21 15.31
C GLY A 196 10.26 16.24 13.83
N ASP A 197 10.55 15.11 13.19
CA ASP A 197 10.92 15.09 11.77
C ASP A 197 9.77 15.55 10.88
N MET A 198 8.55 15.09 11.16
CA MET A 198 7.37 15.48 10.38
C MET A 198 7.08 16.98 10.49
N GLU A 199 7.12 17.56 11.70
CA GLU A 199 6.94 18.99 11.91
C GLU A 199 7.99 19.81 11.13
N LYS A 200 9.26 19.38 11.18
CA LYS A 200 10.36 20.02 10.44
C LYS A 200 10.14 19.98 8.93
N LEU A 201 9.65 18.84 8.38
CA LEU A 201 9.41 18.66 6.94
C LEU A 201 8.22 19.50 6.48
N PHE A 202 7.12 19.51 7.22
CA PHE A 202 5.99 20.40 6.95
C PHE A 202 6.41 21.87 6.98
N GLY A 203 7.23 22.27 7.95
CA GLY A 203 7.73 23.65 8.05
C GLY A 203 8.60 24.12 6.88
N LYS A 204 9.10 23.19 6.06
CA LYS A 204 9.95 23.47 4.88
C LYS A 204 9.23 23.31 3.55
N SER A 205 8.01 22.78 3.56
CA SER A 205 7.26 22.41 2.35
C SER A 205 5.94 23.15 2.26
N ASN A 206 5.24 22.98 1.13
CA ASN A 206 3.86 23.40 0.95
C ASN A 206 2.85 22.22 1.09
N VAL A 207 3.31 21.07 1.54
CA VAL A 207 2.45 19.91 1.77
C VAL A 207 1.50 20.22 2.93
N SER A 208 0.20 20.01 2.72
CA SER A 208 -0.81 20.20 3.74
C SER A 208 -0.77 19.08 4.78
N LYS A 209 -0.86 19.42 6.06
CA LYS A 209 -1.08 18.47 7.16
C LYS A 209 -2.52 17.91 7.18
N THR A 210 -3.46 18.67 6.65
CA THR A 210 -4.89 18.32 6.62
C THR A 210 -5.29 17.79 5.26
N TYR A 211 -6.37 17.03 5.23
CA TYR A 211 -6.95 16.51 4.00
C TYR A 211 -7.12 17.60 2.95
N ASN A 212 -6.85 17.27 1.70
CA ASN A 212 -6.93 18.18 0.55
C ASN A 212 -8.09 17.77 -0.39
N GLU A 213 -8.23 18.49 -1.51
CA GLU A 213 -9.30 18.29 -2.49
C GLU A 213 -9.38 16.89 -3.12
N TYR A 214 -8.35 16.07 -2.95
CA TYR A 214 -8.33 14.68 -3.46
C TYR A 214 -8.83 13.67 -2.43
N HIS A 215 -9.07 14.09 -1.19
CA HIS A 215 -9.71 13.25 -0.19
C HIS A 215 -11.14 12.93 -0.61
N LYS A 216 -11.49 11.66 -0.60
CA LYS A 216 -12.86 11.24 -0.85
C LYS A 216 -13.64 11.23 0.46
N GLU A 217 -14.77 11.93 0.46
CA GLU A 217 -15.70 11.90 1.59
C GLU A 217 -16.30 10.50 1.77
N GLY A 218 -16.55 10.15 3.01
CA GLY A 218 -17.11 8.85 3.39
C GLY A 218 -16.06 7.87 3.93
N PRO A 219 -16.50 6.74 4.48
CA PRO A 219 -15.63 5.77 5.10
C PRO A 219 -14.77 5.06 4.06
N HIS A 220 -13.49 4.85 4.38
CA HIS A 220 -12.60 4.03 3.57
C HIS A 220 -12.99 2.55 3.66
N PHE A 221 -13.28 2.07 4.87
CA PHE A 221 -13.88 0.77 5.13
C PHE A 221 -15.26 0.94 5.77
N GLN A 222 -16.15 -0.02 5.57
CA GLN A 222 -17.31 -0.16 6.44
C GLN A 222 -16.85 -0.85 7.72
N PHE A 223 -17.15 -0.26 8.87
CA PHE A 223 -16.82 -0.83 10.18
C PHE A 223 -18.09 -1.18 10.96
N VAL A 224 -17.96 -2.06 11.95
CA VAL A 224 -18.99 -2.24 12.97
C VAL A 224 -19.36 -0.92 13.61
N SER A 225 -20.65 -0.72 13.93
CA SER A 225 -21.16 0.58 14.37
C SER A 225 -21.02 0.83 15.86
N LYS A 226 -20.98 -0.25 16.66
CA LYS A 226 -20.93 -0.18 18.13
C LYS A 226 -19.58 -0.61 18.68
N ASP A 227 -19.24 -0.10 19.87
CA ASP A 227 -17.97 -0.41 20.53
C ASP A 227 -17.81 -1.87 20.91
N ASP A 228 -18.90 -2.53 21.28
CA ASP A 228 -18.95 -3.93 21.69
C ASP A 228 -19.40 -4.89 20.57
N GLU A 229 -19.65 -4.35 19.38
CA GLU A 229 -20.04 -5.15 18.23
C GLU A 229 -18.84 -5.88 17.62
N ILE A 230 -19.01 -7.17 17.39
CA ILE A 230 -18.02 -8.02 16.75
C ILE A 230 -18.64 -8.72 15.55
N ASN A 231 -18.08 -8.45 14.37
CA ASN A 231 -18.34 -9.25 13.18
C ASN A 231 -17.49 -10.52 13.23
N ASP A 232 -18.10 -11.63 13.68
CA ASP A 232 -17.42 -12.93 13.80
C ASP A 232 -17.52 -13.77 12.52
N LEU A 233 -18.08 -13.22 11.45
CA LEU A 233 -18.31 -13.87 10.15
C LEU A 233 -19.20 -15.13 10.21
N SER A 234 -19.83 -15.47 11.35
CA SER A 234 -20.57 -16.72 11.50
C SER A 234 -21.72 -16.89 10.52
N SER A 235 -22.31 -15.79 10.06
CA SER A 235 -23.43 -15.78 9.10
C SER A 235 -23.01 -15.52 7.67
N ALA A 236 -21.73 -15.28 7.41
CA ALA A 236 -21.25 -14.94 6.07
C ALA A 236 -21.23 -16.16 5.13
N PRO A 237 -21.49 -15.97 3.83
CA PRO A 237 -21.43 -17.07 2.87
C PRO A 237 -20.02 -17.66 2.79
N GLY A 238 -19.92 -18.98 2.71
CA GLY A 238 -18.65 -19.69 2.54
C GLY A 238 -17.64 -19.56 3.69
N VAL A 239 -18.10 -19.13 4.88
CA VAL A 239 -17.23 -18.98 6.06
C VAL A 239 -16.53 -20.30 6.41
N LYS A 240 -15.25 -20.19 6.79
CA LYS A 240 -14.43 -21.30 7.29
C LYS A 240 -13.58 -20.86 8.48
N ASP A 241 -13.19 -21.81 9.32
CA ASP A 241 -12.20 -21.53 10.36
C ASP A 241 -10.85 -21.13 9.70
N CYS A 242 -10.17 -20.17 10.32
CA CYS A 242 -8.87 -19.71 9.88
C CYS A 242 -8.04 -19.20 11.05
N THR A 243 -7.19 -20.05 11.58
CA THR A 243 -6.27 -19.67 12.66
C THR A 243 -4.87 -19.37 12.17
N LYS A 244 -4.59 -19.63 10.89
CA LYS A 244 -3.28 -19.45 10.30
C LYS A 244 -3.37 -18.97 8.85
N VAL A 245 -2.54 -17.96 8.53
CA VAL A 245 -2.29 -17.48 7.17
C VAL A 245 -0.81 -17.57 6.88
N GLU A 246 -0.41 -18.27 5.82
CA GLU A 246 0.98 -18.25 5.31
C GLU A 246 0.99 -17.62 3.93
N LEU A 247 1.72 -16.52 3.81
CA LEU A 247 1.83 -15.78 2.56
C LEU A 247 2.92 -16.40 1.66
N PRO A 248 2.72 -16.45 0.34
CA PRO A 248 3.68 -17.05 -0.58
C PRO A 248 4.91 -16.16 -0.84
N TYR A 249 5.35 -15.43 0.17
CA TYR A 249 6.54 -14.56 0.14
C TYR A 249 7.77 -15.37 0.60
N LYS A 250 8.43 -16.05 -0.33
CA LYS A 250 9.50 -16.99 -0.02
C LYS A 250 10.65 -16.39 0.77
N HIS A 251 11.02 -15.13 0.48
CA HIS A 251 12.14 -14.47 1.18
C HIS A 251 11.79 -14.21 2.64
N ASN A 252 10.66 -13.59 2.90
CA ASN A 252 10.25 -13.18 4.23
C ASN A 252 9.59 -14.32 5.02
N SER A 253 8.92 -15.26 4.35
CA SER A 253 8.11 -16.31 4.98
C SER A 253 7.09 -15.73 5.95
N SER A 254 6.41 -14.66 5.50
CA SER A 254 5.43 -13.92 6.29
C SER A 254 4.25 -14.80 6.67
N LYS A 255 3.89 -14.77 7.95
CA LYS A 255 2.83 -15.59 8.52
C LYS A 255 2.06 -14.79 9.57
N LEU A 256 0.74 -15.04 9.66
CA LEU A 256 -0.13 -14.54 10.72
C LEU A 256 -0.80 -15.73 11.40
N GLU A 257 -0.81 -15.72 12.73
CA GLU A 257 -1.44 -16.76 13.56
C GLU A 257 -2.42 -16.08 14.52
N TYR A 258 -3.66 -16.62 14.57
CA TYR A 258 -4.69 -16.07 15.43
C TYR A 258 -4.40 -16.39 16.90
N ASP A 259 -4.42 -15.37 17.72
CA ASP A 259 -4.29 -15.48 19.17
C ASP A 259 -5.64 -15.18 19.83
N GLU A 260 -6.26 -16.21 20.40
CA GLU A 260 -7.59 -16.12 21.04
C GLU A 260 -7.59 -15.14 22.23
N ALA A 261 -6.46 -14.97 22.91
CA ALA A 261 -6.39 -14.13 24.10
C ALA A 261 -6.44 -12.64 23.75
N THR A 262 -5.85 -12.25 22.61
CA THR A 262 -5.85 -10.86 22.12
C THR A 262 -6.85 -10.64 20.99
N GLN A 263 -7.45 -11.69 20.46
CA GLN A 263 -8.34 -11.68 19.27
C GLN A 263 -7.69 -11.03 18.05
N ARG A 264 -6.37 -11.20 17.91
CA ARG A 264 -5.56 -10.64 16.82
C ARG A 264 -4.79 -11.71 16.06
N TYR A 265 -4.50 -11.46 14.81
CA TYR A 265 -3.57 -12.22 14.00
C TYR A 265 -2.16 -11.68 14.21
N LEU A 266 -1.31 -12.45 14.90
CA LEU A 266 0.05 -12.07 15.26
C LEU A 266 1.01 -12.36 14.11
N TYR A 267 1.70 -11.33 13.65
CA TYR A 267 2.61 -11.41 12.51
C TYR A 267 3.98 -11.96 12.90
N SER A 268 4.51 -12.80 12.03
CA SER A 268 5.85 -13.40 12.11
C SER A 268 6.49 -13.43 10.73
N GLU A 269 7.81 -13.27 10.67
CA GLU A 269 8.58 -13.39 9.44
C GLU A 269 9.98 -13.94 9.72
N TYR A 270 10.65 -14.48 8.71
CA TYR A 270 11.96 -15.12 8.85
C TYR A 270 12.00 -16.20 9.95
N GLY A 271 10.85 -16.83 10.23
CA GLY A 271 10.72 -17.86 11.26
C GLY A 271 10.72 -17.35 12.70
N GLN A 272 10.51 -16.06 12.93
CA GLN A 272 10.46 -15.45 14.26
C GLN A 272 9.33 -14.44 14.38
N LYS A 273 8.90 -14.20 15.61
CA LYS A 273 7.92 -13.16 15.93
C LYS A 273 8.46 -11.80 15.51
N HIS A 274 7.63 -10.99 14.89
CA HIS A 274 7.95 -9.61 14.59
C HIS A 274 7.58 -8.73 15.79
N THR A 275 8.57 -8.34 16.57
CA THR A 275 8.38 -7.49 17.75
C THR A 275 8.95 -6.10 17.52
N ASP A 276 8.37 -5.12 18.21
CA ASP A 276 8.71 -3.70 18.12
C ASP A 276 9.39 -3.22 19.41
N PRO A 277 10.72 -3.08 19.43
CA PRO A 277 11.41 -2.59 20.62
C PRO A 277 11.05 -1.14 20.99
N GLY A 278 10.53 -0.36 20.06
CA GLY A 278 10.04 1.00 20.30
C GLY A 278 8.70 1.03 21.06
N ASN A 279 8.02 -0.12 21.15
CA ASN A 279 6.73 -0.26 21.83
C ASN A 279 6.73 -1.49 22.76
N ASN A 280 7.61 -1.52 23.74
CA ASN A 280 7.71 -2.56 24.78
C ASN A 280 7.80 -4.00 24.23
N ASP A 281 8.46 -4.21 23.11
CA ASP A 281 8.55 -5.50 22.40
C ASP A 281 7.17 -6.10 22.03
N GLU A 282 6.15 -5.26 21.86
CA GLU A 282 4.84 -5.72 21.39
C GLU A 282 4.98 -6.44 20.06
N GLN A 283 4.37 -7.63 19.95
CA GLN A 283 4.32 -8.33 18.67
C GLN A 283 3.29 -7.65 17.76
N LEU A 284 3.69 -7.37 16.52
CA LEU A 284 2.81 -6.83 15.49
C LEU A 284 1.60 -7.75 15.31
N GLY A 285 0.39 -7.18 15.42
CA GLY A 285 -0.85 -7.94 15.37
C GLY A 285 -2.02 -7.11 14.85
N PHE A 286 -2.95 -7.78 14.18
CA PHE A 286 -4.04 -7.18 13.42
C PHE A 286 -5.39 -7.82 13.76
N THR A 287 -6.41 -7.01 13.89
CA THR A 287 -7.80 -7.47 14.03
C THR A 287 -8.36 -7.96 12.70
N ASN A 288 -8.02 -7.26 11.61
CA ASN A 288 -8.49 -7.55 10.26
C ASN A 288 -7.32 -7.92 9.36
N VAL A 289 -7.50 -8.94 8.52
CA VAL A 289 -6.53 -9.34 7.49
C VAL A 289 -7.26 -9.41 6.15
N LEU A 290 -6.78 -8.63 5.20
CA LEU A 290 -7.27 -8.60 3.83
C LEU A 290 -6.16 -9.12 2.90
N ILE A 291 -6.49 -10.03 2.00
CA ILE A 291 -5.54 -10.59 1.05
C ILE A 291 -6.07 -10.37 -0.36
N GLN A 292 -5.29 -9.71 -1.19
CA GLN A 292 -5.62 -9.36 -2.56
C GLN A 292 -4.85 -10.24 -3.53
N ASN A 293 -5.54 -10.96 -4.42
CA ASN A 293 -4.94 -11.56 -5.62
C ASN A 293 -4.67 -10.45 -6.63
N CYS A 294 -3.41 -10.16 -6.90
CA CYS A 294 -3.03 -9.04 -7.77
C CYS A 294 -2.22 -9.51 -8.98
N ARG A 295 -2.62 -9.07 -10.17
CA ARG A 295 -1.75 -9.11 -11.34
C ARG A 295 -0.56 -8.19 -11.12
N TYR A 296 0.56 -8.50 -11.75
CA TYR A 296 1.74 -7.66 -11.70
C TYR A 296 2.52 -7.69 -13.00
N VAL A 297 3.39 -6.73 -13.18
CA VAL A 297 4.42 -6.72 -14.21
C VAL A 297 5.80 -6.58 -13.58
N LYS A 298 6.79 -7.25 -14.15
CA LYS A 298 8.19 -6.95 -13.91
C LYS A 298 8.50 -5.63 -14.60
N PHE A 299 8.82 -4.60 -13.83
CA PHE A 299 8.95 -3.25 -14.37
C PHE A 299 10.31 -3.01 -15.04
N ASP A 300 11.39 -3.62 -14.51
CA ASP A 300 12.75 -3.45 -15.01
C ASP A 300 13.62 -4.70 -14.83
N ASP A 301 14.88 -4.61 -15.30
CA ASP A 301 15.85 -5.71 -15.21
C ASP A 301 16.35 -6.01 -13.78
N ASN A 302 16.13 -5.07 -12.82
CA ASN A 302 16.39 -5.32 -11.40
C ASN A 302 15.30 -6.19 -10.76
N GLY A 303 14.24 -6.51 -11.54
CA GLY A 303 13.14 -7.35 -11.09
C GLY A 303 12.15 -6.61 -10.20
N TYR A 304 12.17 -5.28 -10.16
CA TYR A 304 11.14 -4.51 -9.45
C TYR A 304 9.77 -4.80 -10.02
N MET A 305 8.80 -4.94 -9.12
CA MET A 305 7.43 -5.28 -9.46
C MET A 305 6.53 -4.05 -9.38
N MET A 306 5.58 -4.00 -10.30
CA MET A 306 4.44 -3.10 -10.21
C MET A 306 3.17 -3.93 -10.23
N PHE A 307 2.40 -3.87 -9.15
CA PHE A 307 1.10 -4.50 -9.06
C PHE A 307 0.04 -3.65 -9.74
N HIS A 308 -0.91 -4.32 -10.39
CA HIS A 308 -2.13 -3.70 -10.90
C HIS A 308 -3.08 -3.48 -9.72
N ALA A 309 -2.81 -2.44 -8.92
CA ALA A 309 -3.62 -2.10 -7.76
C ALA A 309 -4.96 -1.44 -8.13
N ILE A 310 -5.13 -1.00 -9.39
CA ILE A 310 -6.42 -0.60 -9.98
C ILE A 310 -6.90 -1.77 -10.81
N ASP A 311 -7.94 -2.46 -10.34
CA ASP A 311 -8.50 -3.66 -10.98
C ASP A 311 -9.93 -3.89 -10.45
N TYR A 312 -10.68 -4.81 -11.08
CA TYR A 312 -12.08 -5.07 -10.76
C TYR A 312 -12.33 -6.55 -10.53
N ASN A 313 -13.16 -6.86 -9.53
CA ASN A 313 -13.65 -8.21 -9.23
C ASN A 313 -12.51 -9.25 -9.15
N ARG A 314 -11.46 -8.91 -8.41
CA ARG A 314 -10.32 -9.80 -8.18
C ARG A 314 -10.53 -10.58 -6.89
N ASP A 315 -10.15 -11.86 -6.91
CA ASP A 315 -10.23 -12.74 -5.74
C ASP A 315 -9.45 -12.17 -4.56
N GLY A 316 -9.96 -12.40 -3.37
CA GLY A 316 -9.34 -12.03 -2.11
C GLY A 316 -9.86 -12.85 -0.95
N TRP A 317 -9.34 -12.56 0.23
CA TRP A 317 -9.80 -13.10 1.49
C TRP A 317 -10.00 -11.97 2.50
N TYR A 318 -11.10 -12.02 3.25
CA TYR A 318 -11.26 -11.29 4.50
C TYR A 318 -11.20 -12.27 5.66
N ILE A 319 -10.36 -11.97 6.65
CA ILE A 319 -10.02 -12.86 7.74
C ILE A 319 -10.05 -12.06 9.05
N THR A 320 -10.85 -12.52 10.01
CA THR A 320 -11.01 -11.91 11.34
C THR A 320 -11.57 -12.94 12.30
N GLN A 321 -11.41 -12.77 13.61
CA GLN A 321 -12.00 -13.59 14.67
C GLN A 321 -11.83 -15.11 14.46
N GLY A 322 -10.65 -15.53 14.00
CA GLY A 322 -10.36 -16.96 13.76
C GLY A 322 -11.09 -17.56 12.56
N LYS A 323 -11.69 -16.72 11.69
CA LYS A 323 -12.48 -17.15 10.52
C LYS A 323 -12.05 -16.41 9.26
N ALA A 324 -12.38 -16.99 8.10
CA ALA A 324 -12.14 -16.41 6.79
C ALA A 324 -13.35 -16.57 5.87
N ILE A 325 -13.56 -15.58 5.01
CA ILE A 325 -14.49 -15.65 3.89
C ILE A 325 -13.77 -15.27 2.60
N HIS A 326 -14.20 -15.85 1.49
CA HIS A 326 -13.81 -15.37 0.17
C HIS A 326 -14.43 -14.01 -0.07
N VAL A 327 -13.68 -13.12 -0.72
CA VAL A 327 -14.17 -11.81 -1.16
C VAL A 327 -13.66 -11.51 -2.56
N THR A 328 -14.31 -10.57 -3.22
CA THR A 328 -13.75 -9.90 -4.38
C THR A 328 -13.36 -8.47 -4.01
N TRP A 329 -12.29 -7.96 -4.61
CA TRP A 329 -11.89 -6.57 -4.42
C TRP A 329 -11.89 -5.79 -5.74
N SER A 330 -12.18 -4.50 -5.63
CA SER A 330 -12.18 -3.56 -6.77
C SER A 330 -11.63 -2.21 -6.35
N LYS A 331 -10.88 -1.57 -7.26
CA LYS A 331 -10.40 -0.20 -7.11
C LYS A 331 -10.54 0.52 -8.46
N GLU A 332 -11.22 1.66 -8.47
CA GLU A 332 -11.57 2.39 -9.68
C GLU A 332 -10.43 3.25 -10.20
N ASP A 333 -9.80 4.02 -9.32
CA ASP A 333 -8.69 4.94 -9.62
C ASP A 333 -7.75 5.08 -8.42
N GLU A 334 -6.73 5.95 -8.51
CA GLU A 334 -5.73 6.11 -7.47
C GLU A 334 -6.29 6.71 -6.17
N VAL A 335 -7.33 7.55 -6.24
CA VAL A 335 -7.87 8.28 -5.09
C VAL A 335 -9.14 7.67 -4.50
N THR A 336 -9.79 6.78 -5.24
CA THR A 336 -10.99 6.08 -4.76
C THR A 336 -10.58 4.91 -3.88
N PRO A 337 -11.21 4.74 -2.69
CA PRO A 337 -10.94 3.61 -1.81
C PRO A 337 -11.14 2.25 -2.48
N THR A 338 -10.25 1.31 -2.16
CA THR A 338 -10.43 -0.10 -2.51
C THR A 338 -11.63 -0.66 -1.75
N ARG A 339 -12.55 -1.33 -2.45
CA ARG A 339 -13.75 -1.95 -1.89
C ARG A 339 -13.68 -3.47 -1.95
N TYR A 340 -14.29 -4.12 -0.97
CA TYR A 340 -14.31 -5.58 -0.85
C TYR A 340 -15.73 -6.06 -0.68
N PHE A 341 -16.10 -7.12 -1.38
CA PHE A 341 -17.46 -7.66 -1.42
C PHE A 341 -17.43 -9.16 -1.14
N ASP A 342 -18.41 -9.66 -0.41
CA ASP A 342 -18.62 -11.10 -0.18
C ASP A 342 -19.20 -11.80 -1.43
N ASP A 343 -19.43 -13.12 -1.34
CA ASP A 343 -19.97 -13.90 -2.46
C ASP A 343 -21.45 -13.60 -2.76
N ASP A 344 -22.13 -12.82 -1.93
CA ASP A 344 -23.49 -12.31 -2.16
C ASP A 344 -23.51 -10.83 -2.63
N ASP A 345 -22.34 -10.29 -3.04
CA ASP A 345 -22.14 -8.90 -3.48
C ASP A 345 -22.41 -7.85 -2.39
N ASN A 346 -22.38 -8.20 -1.10
CA ASN A 346 -22.43 -7.22 -0.02
C ASN A 346 -21.03 -6.69 0.29
N GLU A 347 -20.90 -5.39 0.48
CA GLU A 347 -19.63 -4.82 0.98
C GLU A 347 -19.36 -5.35 2.39
N ILE A 348 -18.12 -5.83 2.63
CA ILE A 348 -17.76 -6.40 3.93
C ILE A 348 -17.70 -5.32 5.02
N VAL A 349 -17.95 -5.74 6.25
CA VAL A 349 -17.85 -4.91 7.44
C VAL A 349 -16.67 -5.38 8.28
N LEU A 350 -15.71 -4.48 8.54
CA LEU A 350 -14.51 -4.76 9.33
C LEU A 350 -14.80 -4.57 10.82
N ASN A 351 -14.06 -5.31 11.65
CA ASN A 351 -14.02 -5.07 13.09
C ASN A 351 -13.15 -3.86 13.43
N THR A 352 -13.49 -3.16 14.51
CA THR A 352 -12.66 -2.09 15.07
C THR A 352 -11.27 -2.62 15.39
N GLY A 353 -10.23 -1.93 14.90
CA GLY A 353 -8.83 -2.26 15.11
C GLY A 353 -7.99 -2.24 13.83
N LYS A 354 -6.73 -2.59 13.98
CA LYS A 354 -5.71 -2.53 12.93
C LYS A 354 -5.96 -3.52 11.80
N THR A 355 -5.58 -3.11 10.58
CA THR A 355 -5.77 -3.93 9.38
C THR A 355 -4.42 -4.23 8.69
N TYR A 356 -4.22 -5.51 8.36
CA TYR A 356 -3.14 -5.95 7.48
C TYR A 356 -3.67 -6.27 6.08
N ILE A 357 -2.97 -5.79 5.05
CA ILE A 357 -3.36 -5.99 3.65
C ILE A 357 -2.18 -6.57 2.87
N ALA A 358 -2.34 -7.77 2.32
CA ALA A 358 -1.32 -8.42 1.50
C ALA A 358 -1.68 -8.36 0.01
N LEU A 359 -0.76 -7.86 -0.83
CA LEU A 359 -0.87 -7.97 -2.28
C LEU A 359 -0.09 -9.21 -2.77
N VAL A 360 -0.81 -10.28 -3.01
CA VAL A 360 -0.22 -11.56 -3.44
C VAL A 360 -0.19 -11.63 -4.97
N PRO A 361 0.99 -11.87 -5.58
CA PRO A 361 1.10 -12.07 -7.03
C PRO A 361 0.19 -13.21 -7.49
N ASP A 362 -0.54 -13.01 -8.58
CA ASP A 362 -1.52 -13.97 -9.10
C ASP A 362 -0.87 -15.33 -9.48
N ASP A 363 0.36 -15.33 -9.95
CA ASP A 363 1.13 -16.55 -10.23
C ASP A 363 1.62 -17.28 -8.97
N LYS A 364 1.51 -16.66 -7.79
CA LYS A 364 1.82 -17.25 -6.47
C LYS A 364 0.57 -17.57 -5.65
N TRP A 365 -0.61 -17.19 -6.12
CA TRP A 365 -1.87 -17.34 -5.37
C TRP A 365 -2.12 -18.76 -4.86
N SER A 366 -1.77 -19.78 -5.64
CA SER A 366 -1.92 -21.19 -5.24
C SER A 366 -1.01 -21.61 -4.08
N GLY A 367 -0.03 -20.79 -3.72
CA GLY A 367 0.85 -21.03 -2.58
C GLY A 367 0.39 -20.36 -1.29
N LEU A 368 -0.71 -19.58 -1.33
CA LEU A 368 -1.33 -18.98 -0.15
C LEU A 368 -2.01 -20.05 0.69
N VAL A 369 -1.73 -20.03 2.00
CA VAL A 369 -2.40 -20.89 2.99
C VAL A 369 -3.35 -20.04 3.82
N VAL A 370 -4.61 -20.47 3.92
CA VAL A 370 -5.68 -19.87 4.74
C VAL A 370 -6.38 -21.02 5.47
N GLU A 371 -5.93 -21.32 6.71
CA GLU A 371 -6.31 -22.50 7.52
C GLU A 371 -6.72 -22.13 8.95
#